data_64bd0d9861e4b572915a3773d7432a87
#
_entry.id   64bd0d9861e4b572915a3773d7432a87
#
_cell.length_a   1.000
_cell.length_b   1.000
_cell.length_c   1.000
_cell.angle_alpha   90.00
_cell.angle_beta   90.00
_cell.angle_gamma   90.00
#
_symmetry.space_group_name_H-M   'P 1'
#
loop_
_entity.id
_entity.type
_entity.pdbx_description
1 polymer ?
#
loop_
_entity_poly.entity_id
_entity_poly.type
_entity_poly.pdbx_seq_one_letter_code
_entity_poly.pdbx_strand_id
1 'polypeptide(L)' 'AVSYNKLWKLLIDKGMTKTDLRLATDMSTTTLAKLGKNETVSMDIMLRICNVLECSFDDIMDLTQEDK' A
#
# COMPACT_ATOMS: atom_id res chain seq x y z
N ALA A 1 0.62 15.24 -0.62
CA ALA A 1 -0.23 14.07 -0.82
C ALA A 1 0.61 12.82 -0.93
N VAL A 2 -0.02 11.66 -0.83
CA VAL A 2 0.65 10.36 -0.88
C VAL A 2 0.19 9.62 -2.13
N SER A 3 1.07 8.82 -2.72
CA SER A 3 0.76 7.97 -3.86
C SER A 3 1.23 6.55 -3.57
N TYR A 4 0.42 5.57 -3.92
CA TYR A 4 0.75 4.15 -3.73
C TYR A 4 1.00 3.43 -5.06
N ASN A 5 1.34 4.16 -6.11
CA ASN A 5 1.62 3.55 -7.41
C ASN A 5 2.73 2.51 -7.32
N LYS A 6 3.74 2.76 -6.49
CA LYS A 6 4.82 1.81 -6.30
C LYS A 6 4.31 0.50 -5.69
N LEU A 7 3.36 0.60 -4.76
CA LEU A 7 2.77 -0.58 -4.14
C LEU A 7 2.10 -1.46 -5.19
N TRP A 8 1.30 -0.85 -6.07
CA TRP A 8 0.58 -1.62 -7.09
C TRP A 8 1.55 -2.29 -8.07
N LYS A 9 2.61 -1.60 -8.45
CA LYS A 9 3.64 -2.18 -9.31
C LYS A 9 4.34 -3.34 -8.62
N LEU A 10 4.64 -3.20 -7.35
CA LEU A 10 5.30 -4.26 -6.59
C LEU A 10 4.42 -5.50 -6.49
N LEU A 11 3.11 -5.31 -6.30
CA LEU A 11 2.18 -6.44 -6.29
C LEU A 11 2.19 -7.18 -7.61
N ILE A 12 2.21 -6.46 -8.72
CA ILE A 12 2.26 -7.08 -10.04
C ILE A 12 3.54 -7.89 -10.17
N ASP A 13 4.67 -7.33 -9.75
CA ASP A 13 5.95 -8.03 -9.82
C ASP A 13 5.95 -9.31 -9.00
N LYS A 14 5.22 -9.31 -7.89
CA LYS A 14 5.15 -10.49 -7.01
C LYS A 14 4.00 -11.43 -7.37
N GLY A 15 3.22 -11.10 -8.40
CA GLY A 15 2.09 -11.93 -8.80
C GLY A 15 0.95 -11.93 -7.81
N MET A 16 0.78 -10.85 -7.05
CA MET A 16 -0.28 -10.72 -6.04
C MET A 16 -1.37 -9.78 -6.51
N THR A 17 -2.62 -10.07 -6.14
CA THR A 17 -3.72 -9.15 -6.37
C THR A 17 -3.90 -8.29 -5.12
N LYS A 18 -4.74 -7.24 -5.24
CA LYS A 18 -5.08 -6.41 -4.08
C LYS A 18 -5.78 -7.24 -3.00
N THR A 19 -6.62 -8.19 -3.40
CA THR A 19 -7.28 -9.08 -2.47
C THR A 19 -6.28 -9.95 -1.72
N ASP A 20 -5.25 -10.45 -2.43
CA ASP A 20 -4.20 -11.23 -1.79
C ASP A 20 -3.48 -10.41 -0.72
N LEU A 21 -3.19 -9.15 -1.04
CA LEU A 21 -2.54 -8.26 -0.09
C LEU A 21 -3.44 -8.01 1.13
N ARG A 22 -4.73 -7.78 0.90
CA ARG A 22 -5.68 -7.54 1.98
C ARG A 22 -5.72 -8.73 2.94
N LEU A 23 -5.80 -9.93 2.39
CA LEU A 23 -5.87 -11.14 3.22
C LEU A 23 -4.56 -11.38 3.96
N ALA A 24 -3.43 -11.16 3.32
CA ALA A 24 -2.13 -11.39 3.93
C ALA A 24 -1.82 -10.41 5.07
N THR A 25 -2.34 -9.18 4.97
CA THR A 25 -2.11 -8.16 5.99
C THR A 25 -3.25 -8.04 6.98
N ASP A 26 -4.34 -8.78 6.75
CA ASP A 26 -5.53 -8.76 7.60
C ASP A 26 -6.13 -7.35 7.71
N MET A 27 -6.05 -6.56 6.64
CA MET A 27 -6.67 -5.23 6.62
C MET A 27 -8.12 -5.34 6.18
N SER A 28 -8.91 -4.32 6.53
CA SER A 28 -10.31 -4.26 6.12
C SER A 28 -10.44 -3.82 4.68
N THR A 29 -11.62 -4.04 4.08
CA THR A 29 -11.90 -3.56 2.74
C THR A 29 -11.88 -2.04 2.69
N THR A 30 -12.29 -1.37 3.78
CA THR A 30 -12.24 0.09 3.87
C THR A 30 -10.81 0.59 3.77
N THR A 31 -9.87 -0.07 4.46
CA THR A 31 -8.46 0.30 4.39
C THR A 31 -7.90 0.10 2.99
N LEU A 32 -8.25 -1.02 2.36
CA LEU A 32 -7.81 -1.26 0.99
C LEU A 32 -8.35 -0.19 0.04
N ALA A 33 -9.61 0.23 0.23
CA ALA A 33 -10.20 1.29 -0.58
C ALA A 33 -9.45 2.62 -0.41
N LYS A 34 -9.01 2.92 0.81
CA LYS A 34 -8.22 4.13 1.06
C LYS A 34 -6.91 4.09 0.29
N LEU A 35 -6.25 2.95 0.27
CA LEU A 35 -5.02 2.80 -0.52
C LEU A 35 -5.29 3.05 -2.01
N GLY A 36 -6.42 2.55 -2.51
CA GLY A 36 -6.79 2.76 -3.90
C GLY A 36 -7.10 4.21 -4.24
N LYS A 37 -7.42 5.02 -3.22
CA LYS A 37 -7.72 6.45 -3.42
C LYS A 37 -6.54 7.35 -3.03
N ASN A 38 -5.38 6.76 -2.74
CA ASN A 38 -4.20 7.50 -2.29
C ASN A 38 -4.46 8.28 -0.99
N GLU A 39 -5.26 7.71 -0.10
CA GLU A 39 -5.50 8.29 1.21
C GLU A 39 -4.54 7.69 2.22
N THR A 40 -4.29 8.40 3.31
CA THR A 40 -3.39 7.89 4.34
C THR A 40 -4.04 6.77 5.12
N VAL A 41 -3.22 5.82 5.56
CA VAL A 41 -3.66 4.73 6.42
C VAL A 41 -2.74 4.68 7.64
N SER A 42 -3.09 3.86 8.63
CA SER A 42 -2.31 3.81 9.86
C SER A 42 -0.92 3.24 9.61
N MET A 43 0.01 3.61 10.47
CA MET A 43 1.38 3.10 10.40
C MET A 43 1.39 1.58 10.61
N ASP A 44 0.49 1.07 11.44
CA ASP A 44 0.40 -0.37 11.66
C ASP A 44 0.14 -1.12 10.35
N ILE A 45 -0.79 -0.60 9.54
CA ILE A 45 -1.08 -1.19 8.23
C ILE A 45 0.14 -1.10 7.32
N MET A 46 0.83 0.04 7.33
CA MET A 46 2.03 0.21 6.51
C MET A 46 3.11 -0.80 6.89
N LEU A 47 3.28 -1.03 8.20
CA LEU A 47 4.26 -2.01 8.67
C LEU A 47 3.88 -3.42 8.24
N ARG A 48 2.60 -3.76 8.29
CA ARG A 48 2.14 -5.08 7.85
C ARG A 48 2.39 -5.30 6.38
N ILE A 49 2.13 -4.27 5.56
CA ILE A 49 2.38 -4.36 4.12
C ILE A 49 3.87 -4.59 3.87
N CYS A 50 4.73 -3.82 4.53
CA CYS A 50 6.17 -3.97 4.35
C CYS A 50 6.65 -5.36 4.77
N ASN A 51 6.10 -5.91 5.85
CA ASN A 51 6.47 -7.25 6.30
C ASN A 51 6.05 -8.31 5.29
N VAL A 52 4.84 -8.21 4.76
CA VAL A 52 4.31 -9.19 3.81
C VAL A 52 5.10 -9.16 2.51
N LEU A 53 5.44 -7.97 2.04
CA LEU A 53 6.14 -7.80 0.76
C LEU A 53 7.65 -7.76 0.93
N GLU A 54 8.14 -7.79 2.17
CA GLU A 54 9.58 -7.78 2.47
C GLU A 54 10.27 -6.58 1.83
N CYS A 55 9.72 -5.40 2.08
CA CYS A 55 10.20 -4.17 1.47
C CYS A 55 10.16 -3.03 2.48
N SER A 56 10.67 -1.87 2.08
CA SER A 56 10.63 -0.67 2.89
C SER A 56 9.50 0.24 2.44
N PHE A 57 9.25 1.32 3.20
CA PHE A 57 8.21 2.28 2.84
C PHE A 57 8.47 2.92 1.48
N ASP A 58 9.73 3.17 1.14
CA ASP A 58 10.08 3.77 -0.15
C ASP A 58 9.68 2.90 -1.33
N ASP A 59 9.51 1.61 -1.10
CA ASP A 59 9.14 0.67 -2.16
C ASP A 59 7.64 0.66 -2.43
N ILE A 60 6.84 1.22 -1.54
CA ILE A 60 5.39 1.13 -1.65
C ILE A 60 4.68 2.48 -1.69
N MET A 61 5.36 3.57 -1.37
CA MET A 61 4.69 4.88 -1.39
C MET A 61 5.63 5.97 -1.81
N ASP A 62 5.05 7.04 -2.32
CA ASP A 62 5.72 8.28 -2.68
C ASP A 62 4.95 9.44 -2.09
N LEU A 63 5.66 10.54 -1.87
CA LEU A 63 5.00 11.80 -1.54
C LEU A 63 4.96 12.65 -2.80
N THR A 64 3.80 13.20 -3.10
CA THR A 64 3.64 14.07 -4.25
C THR A 64 3.54 15.52 -3.77
N GLN A 65 3.84 16.45 -4.64
CA GLN A 65 3.96 17.85 -4.25
C GLN A 65 2.84 18.71 -4.81
N GLU A 66 1.77 18.15 -5.15
CA GLU A 66 0.74 18.92 -5.66
C GLU A 66 0.13 19.69 -4.59
N ASP A 67 0.09 20.01 -3.91
CA ASP A 67 -0.65 20.71 -3.11
C ASP A 67 -0.30 21.74 -2.58
N LYS A 68 -0.49 22.15 -2.74
CA LYS A 68 -0.40 22.98 -2.22
C LYS A 68 -1.29 23.45 -2.22
#